data_c0c891892d5f75705aaf3335667657d0
#
_entry.id   c0c891892d5f75705aaf3335667657d0
#
_cell.length_a   1.000
_cell.length_b   1.000
_cell.length_c   1.000
_cell.angle_alpha   90.00
_cell.angle_beta   90.00
_cell.angle_gamma   90.00
#
_symmetry.space_group_name_H-M   'P 1'
#
loop_
_entity.id
_entity.type
_entity.pdbx_description
1 polymer ?
#
loop_
_entity_poly.entity_id
_entity_poly.type
_entity_poly.pdbx_seq_one_letter_code
_entity_poly.pdbx_strand_id
1 'polypeptide(L)'
;MKTVVFVSEKGGVGKTRLSDELYYYYTRQNVPTSLYSFDGQYKNRNNDKKVDNPEVAVVDTPGRIMDDKTIQTIQGADVVVIPVRPTGGNIESFTRTVALVKKNTNCPIIVAVNGVNRFTASVSFMEWLQKYRQKEHLDTVLTIPQSESLVQAENYSCSVNEINKHSPATQAVNNLCSEISYLAKVPVQQEPKVKKSKKLIAK
;
A
#
# COMPACT_ATOMS: atom_id res chain seq x y z
N MET A 1 -17.60 -8.51 5.74
CA MET A 1 -16.49 -7.54 5.92
C MET A 1 -15.25 -8.07 5.21
N LYS A 2 -14.56 -7.25 4.44
CA LYS A 2 -13.30 -7.55 3.79
C LYS A 2 -12.13 -6.97 4.59
N THR A 3 -11.02 -7.70 4.71
CA THR A 3 -9.87 -7.28 5.51
C THR A 3 -8.65 -7.08 4.63
N VAL A 4 -8.10 -5.85 4.63
CA VAL A 4 -6.87 -5.48 3.92
C VAL A 4 -5.79 -5.16 4.94
N VAL A 5 -4.66 -5.88 4.88
CA VAL A 5 -3.59 -5.77 5.87
C VAL A 5 -2.33 -5.17 5.24
N PHE A 6 -1.84 -4.09 5.83
CA PHE A 6 -0.54 -3.50 5.48
C PHE A 6 0.52 -4.02 6.45
N VAL A 7 1.52 -4.72 5.92
CA VAL A 7 2.55 -5.36 6.74
C VAL A 7 3.95 -5.11 6.19
N SER A 8 4.89 -4.78 7.07
CA SER A 8 6.32 -4.73 6.75
C SER A 8 7.11 -4.72 8.05
N GLU A 9 8.17 -5.50 8.13
CA GLU A 9 9.09 -5.53 9.26
C GLU A 9 9.84 -4.19 9.42
N LYS A 10 10.08 -3.49 8.30
CA LYS A 10 10.84 -2.24 8.29
C LYS A 10 9.96 -1.03 8.60
N GLY A 11 10.42 -0.16 9.52
CA GLY A 11 9.82 1.14 9.77
C GLY A 11 10.07 2.12 8.62
N GLY A 12 9.18 3.12 8.46
CA GLY A 12 9.34 4.21 7.49
C GLY A 12 9.15 3.84 6.01
N VAL A 13 8.64 2.65 5.69
CA VAL A 13 8.37 2.24 4.30
C VAL A 13 7.06 2.80 3.75
N GLY A 14 6.21 3.37 4.60
CA GLY A 14 4.94 3.99 4.22
C GLY A 14 3.70 3.16 4.51
N LYS A 15 3.76 2.17 5.43
CA LYS A 15 2.57 1.38 5.83
C LYS A 15 1.40 2.29 6.21
N THR A 16 1.58 3.08 7.26
CA THR A 16 0.57 4.00 7.80
C THR A 16 0.06 4.96 6.72
N ARG A 17 0.97 5.53 5.91
CA ARG A 17 0.56 6.45 4.85
C ARG A 17 -0.32 5.78 3.81
N LEU A 18 0.04 4.59 3.34
CA LEU A 18 -0.73 3.89 2.31
C LEU A 18 -2.03 3.29 2.85
N SER A 19 -2.08 2.89 4.12
CA SER A 19 -3.34 2.47 4.76
C SER A 19 -4.30 3.64 4.94
N ASP A 20 -3.81 4.83 5.33
CA ASP A 20 -4.62 6.06 5.36
C ASP A 20 -5.17 6.41 3.97
N GLU A 21 -4.36 6.31 2.90
CA GLU A 21 -4.81 6.58 1.54
C GLU A 21 -5.90 5.61 1.08
N LEU A 22 -5.79 4.33 1.43
CA LEU A 22 -6.84 3.35 1.13
C LEU A 22 -8.13 3.68 1.90
N TYR A 23 -8.02 4.06 3.17
CA TYR A 23 -9.17 4.51 3.96
C TYR A 23 -9.85 5.73 3.31
N TYR A 24 -9.10 6.76 2.93
CA TYR A 24 -9.63 7.93 2.23
C TYR A 24 -10.23 7.57 0.87
N TYR A 25 -9.60 6.65 0.15
CA TYR A 25 -10.13 6.17 -1.13
C TYR A 25 -11.54 5.57 -0.96
N TYR A 26 -11.71 4.66 -0.01
CA TYR A 26 -13.01 4.04 0.26
C TYR A 26 -14.04 5.04 0.80
N THR A 27 -13.63 5.96 1.67
CA THR A 27 -14.50 7.02 2.18
C THR A 27 -15.06 7.88 1.04
N ARG A 28 -14.22 8.25 0.07
CA ARG A 28 -14.69 8.98 -1.13
C ARG A 28 -15.65 8.19 -2.01
N GLN A 29 -15.58 6.88 -1.94
CA GLN A 29 -16.49 5.96 -2.66
C GLN A 29 -17.75 5.59 -1.86
N ASN A 30 -17.93 6.19 -0.69
CA ASN A 30 -19.02 5.87 0.26
C ASN A 30 -19.03 4.39 0.68
N VAL A 31 -17.88 3.73 0.73
CA VAL A 31 -17.73 2.36 1.25
C VAL A 31 -17.52 2.43 2.76
N PRO A 32 -18.41 1.84 3.59
CA PRO A 32 -18.25 1.79 5.04
C PRO A 32 -16.94 1.11 5.43
N THR A 33 -15.97 1.88 5.91
CA THR A 33 -14.61 1.41 6.15
C THR A 33 -14.13 1.76 7.54
N SER A 34 -13.59 0.77 8.25
CA SER A 34 -12.87 0.99 9.50
C SER A 34 -11.35 0.89 9.27
N LEU A 35 -10.61 1.80 9.87
CA LEU A 35 -9.15 1.79 9.91
C LEU A 35 -8.68 1.41 11.31
N TYR A 36 -7.86 0.37 11.41
CA TYR A 36 -7.27 -0.11 12.65
C TYR A 36 -5.74 0.06 12.60
N SER A 37 -5.17 0.78 13.56
CA SER A 37 -3.73 0.88 13.71
C SER A 37 -3.27 0.11 14.94
N PHE A 38 -2.37 -0.85 14.73
CA PHE A 38 -1.73 -1.61 15.82
C PHE A 38 -0.36 -1.04 16.18
N ASP A 39 0.10 0.01 15.48
CA ASP A 39 1.36 0.71 15.78
C ASP A 39 1.12 1.76 16.88
N GLY A 40 1.42 1.40 18.13
CA GLY A 40 1.25 2.29 19.30
C GLY A 40 2.15 3.51 19.33
N GLN A 41 3.03 3.71 18.33
CA GLN A 41 3.96 4.85 18.27
C GLN A 41 3.27 6.16 17.86
N TYR A 42 2.08 6.08 17.25
CA TYR A 42 1.33 7.24 16.75
C TYR A 42 0.11 7.60 17.61
N LYS A 43 0.26 7.63 18.94
CA LYS A 43 -0.83 7.92 19.90
C LYS A 43 -1.54 9.26 19.69
N ASN A 44 -0.98 10.17 18.89
CA ASN A 44 -1.54 11.52 18.66
C ASN A 44 -2.32 11.68 17.34
N ARG A 45 -2.39 10.65 16.51
CA ARG A 45 -3.31 10.64 15.37
C ARG A 45 -4.54 9.83 15.79
N ASN A 46 -5.75 10.31 15.45
CA ASN A 46 -6.99 9.51 15.56
C ASN A 46 -6.88 8.30 14.60
N ASN A 47 -6.00 7.34 14.91
CA ASN A 47 -5.57 6.30 14.01
C ASN A 47 -6.60 5.18 13.88
N ASP A 48 -7.50 5.05 14.85
CA ASP A 48 -8.64 4.14 14.75
C ASP A 48 -9.88 4.92 14.33
N LYS A 49 -10.24 4.78 13.06
CA LYS A 49 -11.51 5.33 12.54
C LYS A 49 -12.47 4.17 12.39
N LYS A 50 -13.43 4.07 13.31
CA LYS A 50 -14.38 2.96 13.35
C LYS A 50 -15.76 3.43 12.93
N VAL A 51 -16.40 2.62 12.11
CA VAL A 51 -17.82 2.76 11.75
C VAL A 51 -18.56 1.51 12.18
N ASP A 52 -19.87 1.66 12.44
CA ASP A 52 -20.72 0.51 12.72
C ASP A 52 -20.92 -0.31 11.43
N ASN A 53 -20.78 -1.64 11.54
CA ASN A 53 -20.93 -2.56 10.42
C ASN A 53 -20.07 -2.22 9.17
N PRO A 54 -18.74 -2.19 9.28
CA PRO A 54 -17.87 -1.90 8.16
C PRO A 54 -17.94 -2.99 7.10
N GLU A 55 -17.92 -2.58 5.84
CA GLU A 55 -17.72 -3.49 4.71
C GLU A 55 -16.25 -3.83 4.53
N VAL A 56 -15.36 -2.89 4.89
CA VAL A 56 -13.91 -3.05 4.79
C VAL A 56 -13.23 -2.71 6.12
N ALA A 57 -12.31 -3.57 6.53
CA ALA A 57 -11.34 -3.31 7.59
C ALA A 57 -9.95 -3.10 6.96
N VAL A 58 -9.40 -1.90 7.10
CA VAL A 58 -8.02 -1.59 6.76
C VAL A 58 -7.17 -1.71 8.03
N VAL A 59 -6.12 -2.52 8.00
CA VAL A 59 -5.28 -2.79 9.17
C VAL A 59 -3.84 -2.36 8.90
N ASP A 60 -3.35 -1.37 9.66
CA ASP A 60 -1.95 -0.96 9.70
C ASP A 60 -1.23 -1.70 10.83
N THR A 61 -0.30 -2.60 10.49
CA THR A 61 0.43 -3.39 11.48
C THR A 61 1.67 -2.65 12.00
N PRO A 62 2.16 -2.98 13.21
CA PRO A 62 3.43 -2.44 13.70
C PRO A 62 4.61 -2.91 12.85
N GLY A 63 5.76 -2.25 13.00
CA GLY A 63 7.02 -2.66 12.34
C GLY A 63 7.63 -3.95 12.90
N ARG A 64 6.99 -4.60 13.88
CA ARG A 64 7.38 -5.91 14.42
C ARG A 64 6.37 -6.95 13.96
N ILE A 65 6.77 -7.79 13.01
CA ILE A 65 5.86 -8.74 12.34
C ILE A 65 5.85 -10.14 12.97
N MET A 66 6.63 -10.36 14.03
CA MET A 66 6.77 -11.69 14.66
C MET A 66 5.86 -11.88 15.88
N ASP A 67 4.91 -10.99 16.14
CA ASP A 67 3.95 -11.21 17.23
C ASP A 67 2.71 -11.98 16.73
N ASP A 68 2.12 -12.76 17.64
CA ASP A 68 0.97 -13.63 17.33
C ASP A 68 -0.23 -12.85 16.76
N LYS A 69 -0.43 -11.61 17.21
CA LYS A 69 -1.53 -10.76 16.75
C LYS A 69 -1.36 -10.38 15.29
N THR A 70 -0.14 -10.03 14.88
CA THR A 70 0.17 -9.74 13.47
C THR A 70 0.00 -10.97 12.61
N ILE A 71 0.45 -12.13 13.07
CA ILE A 71 0.27 -13.42 12.36
C ILE A 71 -1.22 -13.75 12.19
N GLN A 72 -2.02 -13.67 13.24
CA GLN A 72 -3.47 -13.89 13.16
C GLN A 72 -4.16 -12.91 12.21
N THR A 73 -3.71 -11.64 12.20
CA THR A 73 -4.23 -10.62 11.29
C THR A 73 -3.93 -10.96 9.83
N ILE A 74 -2.71 -11.45 9.54
CA ILE A 74 -2.32 -11.90 8.20
C ILE A 74 -3.15 -13.12 7.77
N GLN A 75 -3.39 -14.08 8.68
CA GLN A 75 -4.20 -15.27 8.41
C GLN A 75 -5.65 -14.94 8.06
N GLY A 76 -6.21 -13.88 8.65
CA GLY A 76 -7.57 -13.42 8.40
C GLY A 76 -7.70 -12.41 7.24
N ALA A 77 -6.63 -12.11 6.50
CA ALA A 77 -6.64 -11.12 5.45
C ALA A 77 -7.29 -11.65 4.15
N ASP A 78 -8.07 -10.80 3.48
CA ASP A 78 -8.51 -11.01 2.08
C ASP A 78 -7.45 -10.53 1.08
N VAL A 79 -6.65 -9.50 1.44
CA VAL A 79 -5.51 -8.99 0.67
C VAL A 79 -4.43 -8.52 1.64
N VAL A 80 -3.18 -8.85 1.34
CA VAL A 80 -2.01 -8.32 2.05
C VAL A 80 -1.24 -7.35 1.15
N VAL A 81 -0.95 -6.16 1.65
CA VAL A 81 -0.10 -5.17 1.00
C VAL A 81 1.23 -5.10 1.73
N ILE A 82 2.33 -5.25 1.00
CA ILE A 82 3.70 -5.17 1.52
C ILE A 82 4.37 -3.91 0.96
N PRO A 83 4.35 -2.78 1.70
CA PRO A 83 5.10 -1.60 1.31
C PRO A 83 6.60 -1.82 1.47
N VAL A 84 7.38 -1.30 0.52
CA VAL A 84 8.83 -1.32 0.58
C VAL A 84 9.42 -0.05 -0.04
N ARG A 85 10.51 0.47 0.51
CA ARG A 85 11.30 1.54 -0.12
C ARG A 85 12.36 0.95 -1.05
N PRO A 86 12.59 1.54 -2.24
CA PRO A 86 13.53 1.01 -3.23
C PRO A 86 14.98 1.34 -2.86
N THR A 87 15.49 0.71 -1.79
CA THR A 87 16.88 0.82 -1.35
C THR A 87 17.42 -0.54 -0.92
N GLY A 88 18.74 -0.79 -1.12
CA GLY A 88 19.37 -2.05 -0.75
C GLY A 88 19.20 -2.45 0.72
N GLY A 89 19.17 -1.46 1.63
CA GLY A 89 18.96 -1.70 3.06
C GLY A 89 17.55 -2.22 3.45
N ASN A 90 16.62 -2.31 2.49
CA ASN A 90 15.29 -2.87 2.71
C ASN A 90 15.13 -4.30 2.16
N ILE A 91 16.10 -4.81 1.41
CA ILE A 91 16.00 -6.12 0.75
C ILE A 91 15.75 -7.24 1.77
N GLU A 92 16.58 -7.32 2.79
CA GLU A 92 16.51 -8.40 3.78
C GLU A 92 15.20 -8.40 4.56
N SER A 93 14.78 -7.25 5.09
CA SER A 93 13.50 -7.12 5.81
C SER A 93 12.30 -7.38 4.91
N PHE A 94 12.36 -6.96 3.65
CA PHE A 94 11.32 -7.22 2.66
C PHE A 94 11.20 -8.71 2.34
N THR A 95 12.32 -9.41 2.09
CA THR A 95 12.31 -10.85 1.80
C THR A 95 11.79 -11.67 2.98
N ARG A 96 12.16 -11.30 4.24
CA ARG A 96 11.58 -11.93 5.44
C ARG A 96 10.07 -11.68 5.55
N THR A 97 9.62 -10.45 5.26
CA THR A 97 8.18 -10.12 5.27
C THR A 97 7.41 -10.95 4.25
N VAL A 98 7.91 -11.06 3.01
CA VAL A 98 7.28 -11.89 1.96
C VAL A 98 7.19 -13.35 2.40
N ALA A 99 8.30 -13.91 2.91
CA ALA A 99 8.33 -15.29 3.37
C ALA A 99 7.33 -15.56 4.52
N LEU A 100 7.24 -14.64 5.48
CA LEU A 100 6.29 -14.73 6.58
C LEU A 100 4.84 -14.70 6.08
N VAL A 101 4.50 -13.77 5.20
CA VAL A 101 3.15 -13.64 4.64
C VAL A 101 2.78 -14.90 3.88
N LYS A 102 3.63 -15.37 2.97
CA LYS A 102 3.38 -16.60 2.18
C LYS A 102 3.24 -17.85 3.03
N LYS A 103 3.91 -17.91 4.19
CA LYS A 103 3.77 -19.02 5.14
C LYS A 103 2.41 -19.03 5.84
N ASN A 104 1.79 -17.85 6.01
CA ASN A 104 0.62 -17.70 6.90
C ASN A 104 -0.70 -17.47 6.16
N THR A 105 -0.67 -17.17 4.84
CA THR A 105 -1.89 -16.96 4.06
C THR A 105 -1.69 -17.29 2.59
N ASN A 106 -2.79 -17.66 1.92
CA ASN A 106 -2.87 -17.85 0.47
C ASN A 106 -3.63 -16.69 -0.22
N CYS A 107 -3.95 -15.61 0.49
CA CYS A 107 -4.62 -14.48 -0.12
C CYS A 107 -3.69 -13.72 -1.09
N PRO A 108 -4.24 -12.92 -2.02
CA PRO A 108 -3.46 -12.08 -2.89
C PRO A 108 -2.49 -11.16 -2.14
N ILE A 109 -1.24 -11.08 -2.64
CA ILE A 109 -0.18 -10.23 -2.10
C ILE A 109 0.12 -9.12 -3.10
N ILE A 110 0.07 -7.87 -2.65
CA ILE A 110 0.49 -6.70 -3.44
C ILE A 110 1.79 -6.16 -2.85
N VAL A 111 2.82 -6.04 -3.68
CA VAL A 111 4.03 -5.30 -3.32
C VAL A 111 3.88 -3.85 -3.76
N ALA A 112 3.90 -2.91 -2.82
CA ALA A 112 3.84 -1.48 -3.07
C ALA A 112 5.23 -0.84 -2.92
N VAL A 113 5.94 -0.62 -4.04
CA VAL A 113 7.26 0.02 -4.01
C VAL A 113 7.08 1.52 -3.89
N ASN A 114 7.27 2.04 -2.68
CA ASN A 114 6.98 3.43 -2.32
C ASN A 114 8.24 4.31 -2.37
N GLY A 115 8.16 5.42 -3.10
CA GLY A 115 9.23 6.41 -3.22
C GLY A 115 10.22 6.08 -4.34
N VAL A 116 9.76 5.47 -5.43
CA VAL A 116 10.59 5.21 -6.61
C VAL A 116 11.08 6.52 -7.21
N ASN A 117 12.36 6.58 -7.53
CA ASN A 117 13.02 7.73 -8.13
C ASN A 117 14.11 7.28 -9.10
N ARG A 118 14.83 8.24 -9.71
CA ARG A 118 15.87 8.00 -10.73
C ARG A 118 17.27 7.73 -10.17
N PHE A 119 17.42 7.74 -8.85
CA PHE A 119 18.75 7.52 -8.25
C PHE A 119 19.15 6.05 -8.34
N THR A 120 20.46 5.81 -8.44
CA THR A 120 21.07 4.49 -8.62
C THR A 120 20.53 3.44 -7.65
N ALA A 121 20.39 3.80 -6.36
CA ALA A 121 19.88 2.87 -5.36
C ALA A 121 18.44 2.38 -5.66
N SER A 122 17.58 3.27 -6.18
CA SER A 122 16.22 2.91 -6.58
C SER A 122 16.22 2.04 -7.84
N VAL A 123 17.05 2.37 -8.82
CA VAL A 123 17.17 1.60 -10.07
C VAL A 123 17.67 0.19 -9.77
N SER A 124 18.77 0.05 -9.03
CA SER A 124 19.35 -1.25 -8.66
C SER A 124 18.37 -2.10 -7.84
N PHE A 125 17.59 -1.48 -6.94
CA PHE A 125 16.55 -2.19 -6.20
C PHE A 125 15.45 -2.72 -7.14
N MET A 126 15.01 -1.93 -8.12
CA MET A 126 13.97 -2.35 -9.07
C MET A 126 14.44 -3.51 -9.97
N GLU A 127 15.70 -3.49 -10.40
CA GLU A 127 16.32 -4.59 -11.15
C GLU A 127 16.38 -5.88 -10.33
N TRP A 128 16.79 -5.77 -9.07
CA TRP A 128 16.78 -6.88 -8.13
C TRP A 128 15.35 -7.40 -7.90
N LEU A 129 14.38 -6.51 -7.67
CA LEU A 129 12.99 -6.87 -7.40
C LEU A 129 12.37 -7.59 -8.60
N GLN A 130 12.71 -7.23 -9.83
CA GLN A 130 12.23 -7.92 -11.01
C GLN A 130 12.62 -9.41 -11.03
N LYS A 131 13.88 -9.71 -10.66
CA LYS A 131 14.38 -11.10 -10.53
C LYS A 131 13.72 -11.82 -9.35
N TYR A 132 13.61 -11.14 -8.22
CA TYR A 132 12.99 -11.69 -7.02
C TYR A 132 11.49 -12.00 -7.24
N ARG A 133 10.77 -11.10 -7.91
CA ARG A 133 9.37 -11.28 -8.30
C ARG A 133 9.14 -12.57 -9.07
N GLN A 134 9.99 -12.85 -10.06
CA GLN A 134 9.90 -14.08 -10.88
C GLN A 134 10.14 -15.33 -10.02
N LYS A 135 11.18 -15.29 -9.18
CA LYS A 135 11.52 -16.41 -8.29
C LYS A 135 10.41 -16.71 -7.30
N GLU A 136 9.82 -15.67 -6.70
CA GLU A 136 8.82 -15.82 -5.65
C GLU A 136 7.37 -15.80 -6.18
N HIS A 137 7.17 -15.76 -7.50
CA HIS A 137 5.82 -15.70 -8.10
C HIS A 137 4.95 -14.59 -7.48
N LEU A 138 5.50 -13.36 -7.39
CA LEU A 138 4.76 -12.20 -6.91
C LEU A 138 4.03 -11.56 -8.09
N ASP A 139 2.72 -11.78 -8.19
CA ASP A 139 1.93 -11.37 -9.35
C ASP A 139 1.77 -9.86 -9.44
N THR A 140 1.48 -9.21 -8.31
CA THR A 140 1.16 -7.79 -8.27
C THR A 140 2.28 -6.97 -7.61
N VAL A 141 2.97 -6.17 -8.43
CA VAL A 141 3.98 -5.18 -7.99
C VAL A 141 3.59 -3.83 -8.56
N LEU A 142 3.32 -2.86 -7.70
CA LEU A 142 2.95 -1.49 -8.07
C LEU A 142 3.98 -0.51 -7.54
N THR A 143 4.23 0.55 -8.31
CA THR A 143 5.23 1.57 -7.98
C THR A 143 4.57 2.91 -7.70
N ILE A 144 5.01 3.58 -6.64
CA ILE A 144 4.59 4.92 -6.26
C ILE A 144 5.82 5.81 -6.32
N PRO A 145 5.83 6.85 -7.16
CA PRO A 145 6.99 7.74 -7.28
C PRO A 145 7.19 8.54 -5.99
N GLN A 146 8.43 8.91 -5.72
CA GLN A 146 8.74 9.88 -4.68
C GLN A 146 8.04 11.20 -5.00
N SER A 147 7.34 11.77 -4.02
CA SER A 147 6.50 12.95 -4.25
C SER A 147 6.37 13.81 -3.00
N GLU A 148 6.54 15.11 -3.20
CA GLU A 148 6.25 16.13 -2.19
C GLU A 148 4.77 16.13 -1.79
N SER A 149 3.86 15.86 -2.73
CA SER A 149 2.43 15.81 -2.43
C SER A 149 2.08 14.74 -1.38
N LEU A 150 2.79 13.61 -1.36
CA LEU A 150 2.60 12.58 -0.32
C LEU A 150 3.09 13.05 1.04
N VAL A 151 4.19 13.81 1.09
CA VAL A 151 4.72 14.39 2.33
C VAL A 151 3.77 15.45 2.88
N GLN A 152 3.28 16.33 2.02
CA GLN A 152 2.31 17.35 2.40
C GLN A 152 1.00 16.73 2.89
N ALA A 153 0.49 15.71 2.21
CA ALA A 153 -0.71 15.00 2.62
C ALA A 153 -0.54 14.32 3.98
N GLU A 154 0.65 13.83 4.30
CA GLU A 154 0.98 13.32 5.64
C GLU A 154 0.96 14.44 6.69
N ASN A 155 1.59 15.58 6.41
CA ASN A 155 1.67 16.73 7.33
C ASN A 155 0.27 17.32 7.61
N TYR A 156 -0.60 17.38 6.62
CA TYR A 156 -1.97 17.89 6.77
C TYR A 156 -2.99 16.83 7.18
N SER A 157 -2.58 15.58 7.36
CA SER A 157 -3.46 14.45 7.71
C SER A 157 -4.68 14.31 6.78
N CYS A 158 -4.45 14.51 5.48
CA CYS A 158 -5.46 14.42 4.42
C CYS A 158 -5.03 13.47 3.30
N SER A 159 -5.91 13.21 2.33
CA SER A 159 -5.55 12.40 1.16
C SER A 159 -4.64 13.17 0.19
N VAL A 160 -3.74 12.44 -0.48
CA VAL A 160 -2.94 13.01 -1.57
C VAL A 160 -3.81 13.57 -2.71
N ASN A 161 -5.04 13.08 -2.86
CA ASN A 161 -6.03 13.62 -3.81
C ASN A 161 -6.45 15.06 -3.46
N GLU A 162 -6.43 15.44 -2.19
CA GLU A 162 -6.75 16.80 -1.74
C GLU A 162 -5.59 17.76 -1.97
N ILE A 163 -4.35 17.26 -1.94
CA ILE A 163 -3.15 18.07 -2.20
C ILE A 163 -2.96 18.31 -3.70
N ASN A 164 -2.96 17.26 -4.51
CA ASN A 164 -2.77 17.37 -5.95
C ASN A 164 -3.37 16.16 -6.68
N LYS A 165 -4.62 16.29 -7.09
CA LYS A 165 -5.41 15.24 -7.75
C LYS A 165 -4.76 14.68 -9.02
N HIS A 166 -3.95 15.47 -9.73
CA HIS A 166 -3.38 15.11 -11.03
C HIS A 166 -1.90 14.72 -10.96
N SER A 167 -1.30 14.66 -9.77
CA SER A 167 0.10 14.28 -9.65
C SER A 167 0.31 12.80 -10.04
N PRO A 168 1.50 12.44 -10.56
CA PRO A 168 1.84 11.05 -10.82
C PRO A 168 1.74 10.16 -9.59
N ALA A 169 2.05 10.71 -8.40
CA ALA A 169 1.95 9.98 -7.15
C ALA A 169 0.48 9.71 -6.78
N THR A 170 -0.40 10.68 -6.96
CA THR A 170 -1.85 10.50 -6.73
C THR A 170 -2.43 9.44 -7.65
N GLN A 171 -2.06 9.46 -8.93
CA GLN A 171 -2.50 8.44 -9.89
C GLN A 171 -2.00 7.04 -9.48
N ALA A 172 -0.74 6.95 -9.03
CA ALA A 172 -0.16 5.68 -8.58
C ALA A 172 -0.85 5.15 -7.31
N VAL A 173 -1.17 6.02 -6.36
CA VAL A 173 -1.93 5.67 -5.14
C VAL A 173 -3.34 5.22 -5.49
N ASN A 174 -4.04 5.94 -6.36
CA ASN A 174 -5.38 5.54 -6.81
C ASN A 174 -5.36 4.19 -7.54
N ASN A 175 -4.33 3.92 -8.36
CA ASN A 175 -4.15 2.61 -8.99
C ASN A 175 -3.92 1.51 -7.97
N LEU A 176 -3.12 1.76 -6.93
CA LEU A 176 -2.92 0.81 -5.83
C LEU A 176 -4.25 0.52 -5.12
N CYS A 177 -5.01 1.54 -4.76
CA CYS A 177 -6.30 1.38 -4.08
C CYS A 177 -7.33 0.62 -4.96
N SER A 178 -7.36 0.92 -6.26
CA SER A 178 -8.21 0.21 -7.23
C SER A 178 -7.85 -1.27 -7.36
N GLU A 179 -6.55 -1.60 -7.41
CA GLU A 179 -6.08 -2.98 -7.48
C GLU A 179 -6.41 -3.75 -6.19
N ILE A 180 -6.21 -3.12 -5.01
CA ILE A 180 -6.61 -3.69 -3.73
C ILE A 180 -8.12 -4.00 -3.74
N SER A 181 -8.94 -3.05 -4.20
CA SER A 181 -10.40 -3.21 -4.26
C SER A 181 -10.81 -4.36 -5.17
N TYR A 182 -10.16 -4.48 -6.32
CA TYR A 182 -10.39 -5.57 -7.27
C TYR A 182 -10.08 -6.93 -6.65
N LEU A 183 -8.90 -7.09 -6.04
CA LEU A 183 -8.47 -8.35 -5.43
C LEU A 183 -9.28 -8.70 -4.18
N ALA A 184 -9.64 -7.71 -3.36
CA ALA A 184 -10.51 -7.89 -2.19
C ALA A 184 -11.98 -8.10 -2.56
N LYS A 185 -12.36 -7.91 -3.84
CA LYS A 185 -13.75 -7.96 -4.34
C LYS A 185 -14.65 -6.95 -3.62
N VAL A 186 -14.13 -5.74 -3.38
CA VAL A 186 -14.90 -4.61 -2.84
C VAL A 186 -15.47 -3.83 -4.01
N PRO A 187 -16.79 -3.66 -4.11
CA PRO A 187 -17.40 -2.87 -5.18
C PRO A 187 -17.06 -1.38 -4.98
N VAL A 188 -16.38 -0.80 -5.95
CA VAL A 188 -16.06 0.63 -6.00
C VAL A 188 -16.44 1.18 -7.36
N GLN A 189 -16.85 2.45 -7.42
CA GLN A 189 -17.06 3.13 -8.69
C GLN A 189 -15.70 3.31 -9.36
N GLN A 190 -15.54 2.77 -10.58
CA GLN A 190 -14.28 2.95 -11.32
C GLN A 190 -14.13 4.43 -11.66
N GLU A 191 -13.10 5.09 -11.13
CA GLU A 191 -12.68 6.38 -11.67
C GLU A 191 -12.29 6.18 -13.15
N PRO A 192 -12.67 7.09 -14.05
CA PRO A 192 -12.39 6.94 -15.49
C PRO A 192 -10.88 6.82 -15.68
N LYS A 193 -10.44 5.69 -16.28
CA LYS A 193 -9.02 5.48 -16.63
C LYS A 193 -8.58 6.62 -17.52
N VAL A 194 -7.66 7.45 -17.05
CA VAL A 194 -7.03 8.50 -17.88
C VAL A 194 -6.38 7.79 -19.07
N LYS A 195 -6.94 7.98 -20.27
CA LYS A 195 -6.40 7.41 -21.52
C LYS A 195 -4.96 7.90 -21.63
N LYS A 196 -3.99 6.96 -21.69
CA LYS A 196 -2.62 7.28 -22.06
C LYS A 196 -2.68 8.00 -23.42
N SER A 197 -2.41 9.30 -23.45
CA SER A 197 -2.20 10.00 -24.70
C SER A 197 -0.99 9.37 -25.37
N LYS A 198 -1.22 8.67 -26.49
CA LYS A 198 -0.15 8.27 -27.40
C LYS A 198 0.55 9.57 -27.84
N LYS A 199 1.74 9.85 -27.27
CA LYS A 199 2.62 10.84 -27.89
C LYS A 199 2.95 10.31 -29.27
N LEU A 200 2.36 10.94 -30.30
CA LEU A 200 2.85 10.84 -31.66
C LEU A 200 4.32 11.27 -31.62
N ILE A 201 5.20 10.32 -31.89
CA ILE A 201 6.56 10.62 -32.32
C ILE A 201 6.40 11.08 -33.78
N ALA A 202 6.34 12.38 -33.99
CA ALA A 202 6.53 12.96 -35.31
C ALA A 202 8.03 13.15 -35.53
N LYS A 203 8.45 12.65 -36.65
CA LYS A 203 9.77 12.57 -37.29
C LYS A 203 10.74 13.72 -37.00
#